data_0ee38036f5a45390a692be52fc61285e
#
_entry.id   0ee38036f5a45390a692be52fc61285e
#
_cell.length_a   1.000
_cell.length_b   1.000
_cell.length_c   1.000
_cell.angle_alpha   90.00
_cell.angle_beta   90.00
_cell.angle_gamma   90.00
#
_symmetry.space_group_name_H-M   'P 1'
#
loop_
_entity.id
_entity.type
_entity.pdbx_description
1 polymer ?
#
loop_
_entity_poly.entity_id
_entity_poly.type
_entity_poly.pdbx_seq_one_letter_code
_entity_poly.pdbx_strand_id
1 'polypeptide(L)'
;DGGLFDAEEAILNLELITALPKPAGCFDPKNPSGRYNEKEKNEEANEEEDKKKAKSTEDAYKDTRSPMLSFSNTDIAFRDDVLIAGSYHGFNIYRMFEGGIPSLVSSVICPGGQGDVSVVGDLLIMSVEQTRGRVDCGRQGAGSEPTPERFRGIRIFDISDLRRPKQVGIVQTCRGSHTHSVVSGPGADGKIIVYNSGTSSVRDNEELASCYGDIPGDNRTALFRIDIIEIPVNDPSKSKIVSSPTVFADEETGALAGLWRGGDHGEDTQTTRVTEECHDITVFPSANLAAGACSGNGILFDITDPYDPQRLD
;
A
#
# COMPACT_ATOMS: atom_id res chain seq x y z
N ASP A 1 -1.57 -6.82 -31.88
CA ASP A 1 -2.16 -5.51 -31.62
C ASP A 1 -2.65 -5.48 -30.17
N GLY A 2 -2.43 -4.38 -29.47
CA GLY A 2 -2.86 -4.21 -28.11
C GLY A 2 -3.93 -3.12 -28.02
N GLY A 3 -5.08 -3.46 -27.49
CA GLY A 3 -6.16 -2.53 -27.17
C GLY A 3 -6.58 -2.65 -25.71
N LEU A 4 -7.36 -1.70 -25.22
CA LEU A 4 -7.82 -1.71 -23.84
C LEU A 4 -8.78 -2.89 -23.53
N PHE A 5 -9.54 -3.33 -24.53
CA PHE A 5 -10.56 -4.36 -24.40
C PHE A 5 -10.45 -5.49 -25.43
N ASP A 6 -9.51 -5.39 -26.35
CA ASP A 6 -9.35 -6.29 -27.50
C ASP A 6 -7.87 -6.68 -27.73
N ALA A 7 -7.06 -6.64 -26.67
CA ALA A 7 -5.69 -7.12 -26.71
C ALA A 7 -5.66 -8.60 -27.06
N GLU A 8 -4.72 -8.97 -27.93
CA GLU A 8 -4.46 -10.36 -28.26
C GLU A 8 -3.89 -11.12 -27.06
N GLU A 9 -4.14 -12.44 -27.02
CA GLU A 9 -3.70 -13.31 -25.94
C GLU A 9 -2.45 -14.10 -26.36
N ALA A 10 -1.52 -14.25 -25.44
CA ALA A 10 -0.38 -15.15 -25.54
C ALA A 10 -0.32 -16.03 -24.29
N ILE A 11 -0.75 -17.27 -24.40
CA ILE A 11 -0.91 -18.20 -23.28
C ILE A 11 -0.08 -19.47 -23.54
N LEU A 12 0.66 -19.93 -22.54
CA LEU A 12 1.39 -21.20 -22.55
C LEU A 12 1.12 -21.96 -21.26
N ASN A 13 0.59 -23.18 -21.35
CA ASN A 13 0.25 -24.05 -20.22
C ASN A 13 -0.75 -23.45 -19.21
N LEU A 14 -1.57 -22.52 -19.65
CA LEU A 14 -2.65 -21.89 -18.90
C LEU A 14 -3.90 -21.84 -19.77
N GLU A 15 -5.03 -21.55 -19.15
CA GLU A 15 -6.31 -21.30 -19.81
C GLU A 15 -6.94 -20.04 -19.21
N LEU A 16 -7.38 -19.11 -20.08
CA LEU A 16 -8.16 -17.97 -19.63
C LEU A 16 -9.60 -18.41 -19.33
N ILE A 17 -9.96 -18.50 -18.05
CA ILE A 17 -11.30 -18.90 -17.64
C ILE A 17 -12.29 -17.75 -17.88
N THR A 18 -11.95 -16.54 -17.46
CA THR A 18 -12.81 -15.35 -17.60
C THR A 18 -12.05 -14.06 -17.43
N ALA A 19 -12.58 -12.98 -17.99
CA ALA A 19 -12.17 -11.61 -17.73
C ALA A 19 -13.38 -10.82 -17.20
N LEU A 20 -13.24 -10.21 -16.03
CA LEU A 20 -14.32 -9.42 -15.43
C LEU A 20 -14.01 -7.93 -15.56
N PRO A 21 -15.02 -7.10 -15.90
CA PRO A 21 -14.84 -5.65 -15.86
C PRO A 21 -14.67 -5.17 -14.41
N LYS A 22 -14.02 -4.03 -14.23
CA LYS A 22 -13.95 -3.38 -12.92
C LYS A 22 -15.36 -3.04 -12.43
N PRO A 23 -15.63 -3.20 -11.13
CA PRO A 23 -16.92 -2.84 -10.56
C PRO A 23 -17.25 -1.37 -10.77
N ALA A 24 -18.54 -1.08 -11.00
CA ALA A 24 -19.04 0.29 -11.04
C ALA A 24 -18.70 1.00 -9.72
N GLY A 25 -18.27 2.25 -9.78
CA GLY A 25 -17.78 2.98 -8.60
C GLY A 25 -16.27 2.94 -8.41
N CYS A 26 -15.59 1.89 -8.86
CA CYS A 26 -14.14 1.87 -9.01
C CYS A 26 -13.68 2.36 -10.39
N PHE A 27 -14.62 2.45 -11.34
CA PHE A 27 -14.33 2.75 -12.73
C PHE A 27 -15.53 3.48 -13.36
N ASP A 28 -15.28 4.54 -14.11
CA ASP A 28 -16.31 5.20 -14.91
C ASP A 28 -16.29 4.64 -16.35
N PRO A 29 -17.29 3.84 -16.75
CA PRO A 29 -17.34 3.27 -18.09
C PRO A 29 -17.48 4.32 -19.21
N LYS A 30 -17.92 5.55 -18.88
CA LYS A 30 -18.00 6.66 -19.83
C LYS A 30 -16.69 7.38 -20.02
N ASN A 31 -15.78 7.26 -19.05
CA ASN A 31 -14.45 7.84 -19.09
C ASN A 31 -13.41 6.83 -18.58
N PRO A 32 -13.16 5.74 -19.35
CA PRO A 32 -12.31 4.65 -18.90
C PRO A 32 -10.85 5.05 -18.69
N SER A 33 -10.40 6.10 -19.36
CA SER A 33 -9.04 6.64 -19.17
C SER A 33 -8.93 7.59 -17.97
N GLY A 34 -10.05 8.03 -17.41
CA GLY A 34 -10.11 9.07 -16.38
C GLY A 34 -9.60 10.44 -16.82
N ARG A 35 -9.27 10.61 -18.10
CA ARG A 35 -8.80 11.88 -18.64
C ARG A 35 -9.98 12.78 -18.91
N TYR A 36 -10.02 13.90 -18.24
CA TYR A 36 -11.00 14.95 -18.58
C TYR A 36 -10.58 15.63 -19.87
N ASN A 37 -11.50 15.80 -20.82
CA ASN A 37 -11.26 16.56 -22.03
C ASN A 37 -11.01 18.03 -21.65
N GLU A 38 -9.95 18.61 -22.15
CA GLU A 38 -9.67 20.04 -21.92
C GLU A 38 -10.77 20.97 -22.47
N LYS A 39 -11.62 20.47 -23.39
CA LYS A 39 -12.77 21.21 -23.92
C LYS A 39 -13.91 21.34 -22.92
N GLU A 40 -14.14 20.36 -22.06
CA GLU A 40 -15.15 20.44 -20.99
C GLU A 40 -14.73 21.43 -19.89
N LYS A 41 -13.42 21.68 -19.72
CA LYS A 41 -12.90 22.74 -18.85
C LYS A 41 -13.36 24.14 -19.24
N ASN A 42 -13.63 24.39 -20.52
CA ASN A 42 -13.94 25.73 -21.03
C ASN A 42 -15.44 26.05 -21.05
N GLU A 43 -16.32 25.06 -20.98
CA GLU A 43 -17.76 25.28 -20.95
C GLU A 43 -18.29 25.50 -19.52
N GLU A 44 -17.69 24.90 -18.51
CA GLU A 44 -17.99 25.14 -17.08
C GLU A 44 -17.32 26.40 -16.52
N ALA A 45 -16.48 27.06 -17.32
CA ALA A 45 -15.63 28.17 -16.89
C ALA A 45 -16.32 29.53 -16.69
N ASN A 46 -17.65 29.62 -16.67
CA ASN A 46 -18.36 30.90 -16.57
C ASN A 46 -18.97 31.28 -15.21
N GLU A 47 -18.74 30.53 -14.16
CA GLU A 47 -19.22 30.88 -12.81
C GLU A 47 -18.03 31.03 -11.83
N GLU A 48 -17.59 32.25 -11.60
CA GLU A 48 -16.29 32.55 -10.95
C GLU A 48 -16.20 32.35 -9.43
N GLU A 49 -17.27 32.30 -8.69
CA GLU A 49 -17.25 32.20 -7.21
C GLU A 49 -17.36 30.77 -6.66
N ASP A 50 -18.07 29.89 -7.32
CA ASP A 50 -18.11 28.47 -6.93
C ASP A 50 -16.83 27.70 -7.34
N LYS A 51 -16.06 28.26 -8.25
CA LYS A 51 -14.83 27.67 -8.78
C LYS A 51 -13.68 27.57 -7.78
N LYS A 52 -13.59 28.46 -6.79
CA LYS A 52 -12.50 28.37 -5.78
C LYS A 52 -12.71 27.24 -4.80
N LYS A 53 -13.96 26.87 -4.48
CA LYS A 53 -14.28 25.73 -3.61
C LYS A 53 -14.22 24.40 -4.36
N ALA A 54 -14.71 24.35 -5.58
CA ALA A 54 -14.65 23.17 -6.44
C ALA A 54 -13.21 22.82 -6.85
N LYS A 55 -12.38 23.83 -7.14
CA LYS A 55 -10.97 23.65 -7.52
C LYS A 55 -10.13 22.96 -6.43
N SER A 56 -10.43 23.18 -5.16
CA SER A 56 -9.67 22.56 -4.04
C SER A 56 -9.98 21.08 -3.83
N THR A 57 -11.17 20.64 -4.24
CA THR A 57 -11.62 19.25 -4.07
C THR A 57 -11.41 18.40 -5.33
N GLU A 58 -11.58 18.96 -6.52
CA GLU A 58 -11.33 18.26 -7.78
C GLU A 58 -9.86 18.16 -8.16
N ASP A 59 -9.05 19.20 -7.88
CA ASP A 59 -7.62 19.17 -8.17
C ASP A 59 -6.85 18.18 -7.25
N ALA A 60 -7.33 17.94 -6.04
CA ALA A 60 -6.82 16.87 -5.19
C ALA A 60 -7.14 15.46 -5.73
N TYR A 61 -8.15 15.36 -6.60
CA TYR A 61 -8.54 14.10 -7.25
C TYR A 61 -7.86 13.88 -8.59
N LYS A 62 -7.31 14.93 -9.18
CA LYS A 62 -6.49 14.86 -10.38
C LYS A 62 -5.08 14.44 -10.00
N ASP A 63 -4.94 13.18 -9.65
CA ASP A 63 -3.62 12.57 -9.54
C ASP A 63 -2.86 12.86 -10.85
N THR A 64 -1.66 13.35 -10.73
CA THR A 64 -0.75 13.58 -11.87
C THR A 64 -0.34 12.25 -12.54
N ARG A 65 -0.62 11.11 -11.89
CA ARG A 65 -0.41 9.78 -12.43
C ARG A 65 -1.44 9.44 -13.50
N SER A 66 -1.08 8.46 -14.34
CA SER A 66 -2.01 7.93 -15.32
C SER A 66 -3.34 7.53 -14.68
N PRO A 67 -4.49 8.03 -15.16
CA PRO A 67 -5.79 7.65 -14.64
C PRO A 67 -6.05 6.14 -14.69
N MET A 68 -5.42 5.42 -15.61
CA MET A 68 -5.48 3.96 -15.66
C MET A 68 -4.88 3.30 -14.43
N LEU A 69 -3.77 3.81 -13.90
CA LEU A 69 -3.18 3.30 -12.66
C LEU A 69 -4.11 3.49 -11.46
N SER A 70 -4.90 4.56 -11.43
CA SER A 70 -5.89 4.78 -10.37
C SER A 70 -6.98 3.71 -10.30
N PHE A 71 -7.16 2.93 -11.37
CA PHE A 71 -8.13 1.83 -11.47
C PHE A 71 -7.49 0.45 -11.56
N SER A 72 -6.15 0.36 -11.52
CA SER A 72 -5.47 -0.93 -11.63
C SER A 72 -5.66 -1.77 -10.39
N ASN A 73 -5.89 -3.07 -10.59
CA ASN A 73 -5.68 -4.05 -9.55
C ASN A 73 -4.17 -4.18 -9.33
N THR A 74 -3.78 -4.38 -8.11
CA THR A 74 -2.37 -4.28 -7.71
C THR A 74 -1.89 -5.51 -6.98
N ASP A 75 -2.79 -6.15 -6.23
CA ASP A 75 -2.47 -7.31 -5.44
C ASP A 75 -3.69 -8.21 -5.26
N ILE A 76 -3.46 -9.48 -4.87
CA ILE A 76 -4.51 -10.47 -4.68
C ILE A 76 -4.22 -11.28 -3.41
N ALA A 77 -5.21 -11.34 -2.52
CA ALA A 77 -5.20 -12.23 -1.37
C ALA A 77 -6.31 -13.28 -1.48
N PHE A 78 -6.08 -14.44 -0.91
CA PHE A 78 -7.04 -15.55 -0.87
C PHE A 78 -7.36 -15.99 0.54
N ARG A 79 -8.61 -16.38 0.74
CA ARG A 79 -9.08 -17.10 1.93
C ARG A 79 -10.13 -18.10 1.48
N ASP A 80 -9.84 -19.38 1.53
CA ASP A 80 -10.71 -20.47 1.06
C ASP A 80 -11.20 -20.20 -0.41
N ASP A 81 -12.52 -20.05 -0.58
CA ASP A 81 -13.17 -19.72 -1.85
C ASP A 81 -13.31 -18.21 -2.11
N VAL A 82 -12.69 -17.39 -1.28
CA VAL A 82 -12.75 -15.93 -1.40
C VAL A 82 -11.45 -15.39 -2.00
N LEU A 83 -11.58 -14.58 -3.04
CA LEU A 83 -10.52 -13.80 -3.65
C LEU A 83 -10.74 -12.32 -3.33
N ILE A 84 -9.72 -11.65 -2.87
CA ILE A 84 -9.74 -10.21 -2.62
C ILE A 84 -8.71 -9.56 -3.52
N ALA A 85 -9.16 -8.65 -4.37
CA ALA A 85 -8.31 -7.90 -5.27
C ALA A 85 -8.14 -6.47 -4.74
N GLY A 86 -6.92 -6.13 -4.34
CA GLY A 86 -6.51 -4.79 -3.99
C GLY A 86 -6.36 -3.90 -5.21
N SER A 87 -6.55 -2.60 -5.04
CA SER A 87 -6.42 -1.62 -6.11
C SER A 87 -6.14 -0.22 -5.56
N TYR A 88 -5.77 0.70 -6.45
CA TYR A 88 -5.59 2.11 -6.09
C TYR A 88 -6.85 2.79 -5.53
N HIS A 89 -8.02 2.19 -5.73
CA HIS A 89 -9.32 2.69 -5.25
C HIS A 89 -9.82 2.04 -3.97
N GLY A 90 -9.19 0.97 -3.52
CA GLY A 90 -9.63 0.17 -2.38
C GLY A 90 -9.50 -1.31 -2.71
N PHE A 91 -10.54 -2.09 -2.48
CA PHE A 91 -10.51 -3.52 -2.78
C PHE A 91 -11.87 -4.06 -3.19
N ASN A 92 -11.83 -5.19 -3.92
CA ASN A 92 -13.01 -5.92 -4.36
C ASN A 92 -12.96 -7.34 -3.81
N ILE A 93 -14.09 -7.83 -3.30
CA ILE A 93 -14.23 -9.20 -2.80
C ILE A 93 -15.02 -10.01 -3.79
N TYR A 94 -14.46 -11.14 -4.19
CA TYR A 94 -15.08 -12.11 -5.07
C TYR A 94 -15.20 -13.45 -4.36
N ARG A 95 -16.24 -14.20 -4.69
CA ARG A 95 -16.37 -15.61 -4.34
C ARG A 95 -16.06 -16.45 -5.58
N MET A 96 -15.17 -17.40 -5.40
CA MET A 96 -14.82 -18.37 -6.44
C MET A 96 -15.82 -19.50 -6.43
N PHE A 97 -16.39 -19.79 -7.59
CA PHE A 97 -17.29 -20.93 -7.79
C PHE A 97 -16.57 -22.09 -8.47
N GLU A 98 -17.28 -23.21 -8.60
CA GLU A 98 -16.79 -24.36 -9.35
C GLU A 98 -16.36 -23.94 -10.78
N GLY A 99 -15.23 -24.44 -11.24
CA GLY A 99 -14.61 -24.02 -12.50
C GLY A 99 -13.79 -22.73 -12.42
N GLY A 100 -13.56 -22.18 -11.21
CA GLY A 100 -12.69 -21.03 -11.01
C GLY A 100 -13.31 -19.69 -11.42
N ILE A 101 -14.63 -19.62 -11.63
CA ILE A 101 -15.31 -18.40 -12.05
C ILE A 101 -15.56 -17.50 -10.83
N PRO A 102 -14.97 -16.29 -10.77
CA PRO A 102 -15.18 -15.35 -9.67
C PRO A 102 -16.50 -14.59 -9.84
N SER A 103 -17.22 -14.37 -8.75
CA SER A 103 -18.41 -13.52 -8.70
C SER A 103 -18.22 -12.41 -7.66
N LEU A 104 -18.45 -11.17 -8.06
CA LEU A 104 -18.32 -10.02 -7.17
C LEU A 104 -19.32 -10.11 -6.01
N VAL A 105 -18.81 -10.05 -4.79
CA VAL A 105 -19.60 -10.00 -3.54
C VAL A 105 -19.77 -8.56 -3.07
N SER A 106 -18.67 -7.81 -3.01
CA SER A 106 -18.67 -6.41 -2.59
C SER A 106 -17.48 -5.65 -3.15
N SER A 107 -17.59 -4.33 -3.17
CA SER A 107 -16.56 -3.40 -3.58
C SER A 107 -16.45 -2.30 -2.54
N VAL A 108 -15.26 -2.13 -1.97
CA VAL A 108 -14.97 -1.09 -0.98
C VAL A 108 -14.12 -0.02 -1.63
N ILE A 109 -14.65 1.20 -1.69
CA ILE A 109 -13.92 2.35 -2.22
C ILE A 109 -13.25 3.07 -1.05
N CYS A 110 -11.93 3.00 -1.02
CA CYS A 110 -11.09 3.63 -0.02
C CYS A 110 -9.73 3.99 -0.64
N PRO A 111 -9.67 5.06 -1.42
CA PRO A 111 -8.49 5.42 -2.19
C PRO A 111 -7.30 5.74 -1.29
N GLY A 112 -6.09 5.44 -1.75
CA GLY A 112 -4.92 5.82 -0.97
C GLY A 112 -3.60 5.21 -1.41
N GLY A 113 -3.56 4.54 -2.52
CA GLY A 113 -2.31 3.98 -3.01
C GLY A 113 -2.49 2.64 -3.67
N GLN A 114 -1.43 1.89 -3.69
CA GLN A 114 -1.35 0.64 -4.39
C GLN A 114 -2.36 -0.40 -3.88
N GLY A 115 -2.67 -0.37 -2.57
CA GLY A 115 -3.71 -1.22 -2.01
C GLY A 115 -3.31 -2.69 -1.95
N ASP A 116 -2.05 -2.94 -1.63
CA ASP A 116 -1.56 -4.27 -1.26
C ASP A 116 -2.39 -4.86 -0.12
N VAL A 117 -2.78 -6.13 -0.21
CA VAL A 117 -3.75 -6.76 0.68
C VAL A 117 -3.27 -8.09 1.24
N SER A 118 -3.50 -8.30 2.53
CA SER A 118 -3.31 -9.59 3.20
C SER A 118 -4.55 -9.97 3.99
N VAL A 119 -4.81 -11.27 4.12
CA VAL A 119 -5.94 -11.79 4.89
C VAL A 119 -5.46 -12.73 5.97
N VAL A 120 -5.89 -12.49 7.21
CA VAL A 120 -5.65 -13.37 8.34
C VAL A 120 -6.97 -13.60 9.08
N GLY A 121 -7.52 -14.80 8.96
CA GLY A 121 -8.86 -15.10 9.48
C GLY A 121 -9.92 -14.17 8.87
N ASP A 122 -10.63 -13.42 9.70
CA ASP A 122 -11.64 -12.47 9.26
C ASP A 122 -11.11 -11.03 9.17
N LEU A 123 -9.80 -10.83 9.25
CA LEU A 123 -9.18 -9.52 9.08
C LEU A 123 -8.51 -9.39 7.72
N LEU A 124 -8.82 -8.32 7.02
CA LEU A 124 -8.14 -7.84 5.83
C LEU A 124 -7.24 -6.66 6.22
N ILE A 125 -5.97 -6.74 5.89
CA ILE A 125 -4.99 -5.67 6.06
C ILE A 125 -4.74 -5.06 4.70
N MET A 126 -4.73 -3.73 4.59
CA MET A 126 -4.56 -3.02 3.33
C MET A 126 -3.57 -1.87 3.47
N SER A 127 -2.60 -1.83 2.57
CA SER A 127 -1.57 -0.78 2.47
C SER A 127 -2.10 0.52 1.88
N VAL A 128 -1.62 1.66 2.41
CA VAL A 128 -1.92 3.00 1.93
C VAL A 128 -0.66 3.87 1.94
N GLU A 129 -0.18 4.26 0.77
CA GLU A 129 1.05 5.07 0.65
C GLU A 129 0.84 6.49 0.12
N GLN A 130 -0.23 6.71 -0.66
CA GLN A 130 -0.40 7.98 -1.36
C GLN A 130 -0.80 9.12 -0.44
N THR A 131 -0.28 10.30 -0.75
CA THR A 131 -0.57 11.54 -0.01
C THR A 131 -2.03 11.95 -0.05
N ARG A 132 -2.81 11.43 -1.00
CA ARG A 132 -4.26 11.67 -1.09
C ARG A 132 -5.10 10.81 -0.15
N GLY A 133 -4.53 9.76 0.47
CA GLY A 133 -5.26 8.89 1.39
C GLY A 133 -5.88 9.68 2.54
N ARG A 134 -7.12 9.34 2.93
CA ARG A 134 -7.87 9.98 4.01
C ARG A 134 -8.30 8.97 5.05
N VAL A 135 -8.36 9.40 6.31
CA VAL A 135 -8.83 8.56 7.43
C VAL A 135 -10.25 8.02 7.17
N ASP A 136 -11.11 8.83 6.58
CA ASP A 136 -12.52 8.53 6.29
C ASP A 136 -12.77 7.84 4.94
N CYS A 137 -11.72 7.42 4.22
CA CYS A 137 -11.79 6.88 2.86
C CYS A 137 -12.42 7.84 1.84
N GLY A 138 -12.43 9.14 2.11
CA GLY A 138 -13.02 10.14 1.25
C GLY A 138 -12.40 10.19 -0.14
N ARG A 139 -13.23 10.19 -1.17
CA ARG A 139 -12.81 10.18 -2.59
C ARG A 139 -12.18 11.50 -3.03
N GLN A 140 -12.48 12.58 -2.34
CA GLN A 140 -11.94 13.93 -2.60
C GLN A 140 -10.42 14.01 -2.34
N GLY A 141 -9.87 13.03 -1.61
CA GLY A 141 -8.47 13.03 -1.23
C GLY A 141 -8.13 14.04 -0.13
N ALA A 142 -6.90 13.95 0.39
CA ALA A 142 -6.31 14.96 1.25
C ALA A 142 -5.62 16.02 0.38
N GLY A 143 -5.67 17.29 0.78
CA GLY A 143 -5.00 18.40 0.08
C GLY A 143 -3.48 18.30 0.14
N SER A 144 -2.77 19.33 -0.38
CA SER A 144 -1.30 19.38 -0.34
C SER A 144 -0.74 19.72 1.04
N GLU A 145 -1.48 20.51 1.81
CA GLU A 145 -1.04 20.99 3.12
C GLU A 145 -1.13 19.88 4.19
N PRO A 146 -0.30 19.94 5.23
CA PRO A 146 -0.42 19.07 6.39
C PRO A 146 -1.85 19.08 6.97
N THR A 147 -2.43 17.91 7.17
CA THR A 147 -3.80 17.78 7.65
C THR A 147 -4.01 16.50 8.45
N PRO A 148 -4.75 16.55 9.57
CA PRO A 148 -5.08 15.36 10.35
C PRO A 148 -6.01 14.39 9.62
N GLU A 149 -6.63 14.81 8.52
CA GLU A 149 -7.48 13.96 7.69
C GLU A 149 -6.66 13.01 6.81
N ARG A 150 -5.37 13.33 6.56
CA ARG A 150 -4.52 12.47 5.73
C ARG A 150 -4.21 11.17 6.43
N PHE A 151 -4.28 10.11 5.66
CA PHE A 151 -3.94 8.76 6.09
C PHE A 151 -2.87 8.16 5.19
N ARG A 152 -1.79 7.67 5.80
CA ARG A 152 -0.80 6.78 5.19
C ARG A 152 -0.37 5.74 6.21
N GLY A 153 -0.29 4.47 5.81
CA GLY A 153 0.01 3.35 6.69
C GLY A 153 -0.82 2.12 6.33
N ILE A 154 -1.32 1.38 7.30
CA ILE A 154 -2.18 0.23 7.06
C ILE A 154 -3.58 0.41 7.63
N ARG A 155 -4.57 -0.08 6.90
CA ARG A 155 -5.97 -0.20 7.31
C ARG A 155 -6.29 -1.63 7.63
N ILE A 156 -7.17 -1.83 8.58
CA ILE A 156 -7.64 -3.15 8.97
C ILE A 156 -9.16 -3.17 8.84
N PHE A 157 -9.66 -4.13 8.08
CA PHE A 157 -11.08 -4.32 7.86
C PHE A 157 -11.52 -5.66 8.44
N ASP A 158 -12.66 -5.68 9.10
CA ASP A 158 -13.40 -6.90 9.41
C ASP A 158 -14.18 -7.32 8.16
N ILE A 159 -13.89 -8.51 7.66
CA ILE A 159 -14.51 -9.14 6.49
C ILE A 159 -15.29 -10.42 6.88
N SER A 160 -15.70 -10.57 8.12
CA SER A 160 -16.56 -11.68 8.56
C SER A 160 -17.89 -11.68 7.81
N ASP A 161 -18.46 -10.50 7.54
CA ASP A 161 -19.50 -10.32 6.53
C ASP A 161 -18.89 -9.76 5.24
N LEU A 162 -18.64 -10.63 4.26
CA LEU A 162 -18.05 -10.27 2.97
C LEU A 162 -18.86 -9.23 2.19
N ARG A 163 -20.16 -9.06 2.49
CA ARG A 163 -21.01 -8.07 1.84
C ARG A 163 -20.94 -6.71 2.48
N ARG A 164 -20.40 -6.63 3.70
CA ARG A 164 -20.36 -5.42 4.51
C ARG A 164 -19.03 -5.27 5.25
N PRO A 165 -17.88 -5.26 4.55
CA PRO A 165 -16.60 -5.01 5.18
C PRO A 165 -16.62 -3.73 6.02
N LYS A 166 -15.99 -3.78 7.20
CA LYS A 166 -15.94 -2.63 8.11
C LYS A 166 -14.49 -2.32 8.47
N GLN A 167 -14.07 -1.07 8.34
CA GLN A 167 -12.80 -0.64 8.89
C GLN A 167 -12.87 -0.70 10.42
N VAL A 168 -12.01 -1.51 11.03
CA VAL A 168 -11.97 -1.75 12.48
C VAL A 168 -10.68 -1.30 13.13
N GLY A 169 -9.66 -0.96 12.33
CA GLY A 169 -8.39 -0.45 12.82
C GLY A 169 -7.63 0.31 11.76
N ILE A 170 -6.70 1.15 12.21
CA ILE A 170 -5.75 1.86 11.37
C ILE A 170 -4.42 2.00 12.12
N VAL A 171 -3.31 1.96 11.39
CA VAL A 171 -2.01 2.35 11.91
C VAL A 171 -1.39 3.36 10.95
N GLN A 172 -1.17 4.57 11.42
CA GLN A 172 -0.49 5.61 10.66
C GLN A 172 1.02 5.42 10.75
N THR A 173 1.72 5.58 9.64
CA THR A 173 3.17 5.50 9.55
C THR A 173 3.74 6.78 8.94
N CYS A 174 5.02 7.03 9.19
CA CYS A 174 5.67 8.24 8.69
C CYS A 174 5.87 8.25 7.17
N ARG A 175 5.97 7.09 6.54
CA ARG A 175 6.27 6.94 5.12
C ARG A 175 5.19 6.19 4.34
N GLY A 176 4.03 5.95 4.96
CA GLY A 176 2.98 5.14 4.35
C GLY A 176 3.34 3.65 4.29
N SER A 177 2.58 2.92 3.51
CA SER A 177 2.77 1.50 3.23
C SER A 177 2.53 1.26 1.74
N HIS A 178 3.57 0.94 1.01
CA HIS A 178 3.48 0.49 -0.38
C HIS A 178 3.01 -0.96 -0.40
N THR A 179 3.79 -1.81 0.26
CA THR A 179 3.46 -3.18 0.60
C THR A 179 3.63 -3.39 2.11
N HIS A 180 3.05 -4.46 2.62
CA HIS A 180 3.26 -4.93 3.98
C HIS A 180 3.41 -6.44 3.98
N SER A 181 4.07 -6.97 5.00
CA SER A 181 4.28 -8.41 5.11
C SER A 181 3.71 -8.92 6.43
N VAL A 182 2.80 -9.88 6.38
CA VAL A 182 2.37 -10.61 7.57
C VAL A 182 3.49 -11.57 7.96
N VAL A 183 4.15 -11.29 9.08
CA VAL A 183 5.31 -12.05 9.56
C VAL A 183 4.89 -13.22 10.42
N SER A 184 3.92 -13.01 11.28
CA SER A 184 3.40 -14.06 12.15
C SER A 184 1.96 -13.79 12.60
N GLY A 185 1.29 -14.86 13.02
CA GLY A 185 0.02 -14.79 13.74
C GLY A 185 -1.19 -15.36 12.99
N PRO A 186 -2.36 -15.38 13.70
CA PRO A 186 -2.41 -15.12 15.12
C PRO A 186 -1.83 -16.29 15.92
N GLY A 187 -0.89 -15.97 16.84
CA GLY A 187 -0.37 -16.94 17.81
C GLY A 187 -1.34 -17.18 18.97
N ALA A 188 -0.86 -17.87 20.02
CA ALA A 188 -1.64 -18.13 21.23
C ALA A 188 -2.05 -16.82 21.96
N ASP A 189 -1.32 -15.74 21.74
CA ASP A 189 -1.58 -14.40 22.28
C ASP A 189 -2.63 -13.61 21.48
N GLY A 190 -3.13 -14.17 20.37
CA GLY A 190 -4.14 -13.53 19.51
C GLY A 190 -3.63 -12.30 18.76
N LYS A 191 -2.34 -12.25 18.45
CA LYS A 191 -1.73 -11.10 17.76
C LYS A 191 -1.20 -11.48 16.39
N ILE A 192 -1.29 -10.55 15.46
CA ILE A 192 -0.67 -10.60 14.15
C ILE A 192 0.47 -9.60 14.15
N ILE A 193 1.63 -9.99 13.63
CA ILE A 193 2.78 -9.11 13.45
C ILE A 193 2.96 -8.83 11.97
N VAL A 194 3.07 -7.56 11.65
CA VAL A 194 3.23 -7.05 10.29
C VAL A 194 4.47 -6.17 10.21
N TYR A 195 5.28 -6.38 9.19
CA TYR A 195 6.36 -5.47 8.82
C TYR A 195 5.89 -4.49 7.77
N ASN A 196 6.24 -3.24 7.96
CA ASN A 196 6.02 -2.16 7.01
C ASN A 196 7.33 -1.39 6.79
N SER A 197 7.83 -1.45 5.57
CA SER A 197 8.91 -0.57 5.12
C SER A 197 8.30 0.53 4.25
N GLY A 198 8.16 1.70 4.80
CA GLY A 198 7.54 2.81 4.08
C GLY A 198 8.42 3.29 2.93
N THR A 199 7.85 3.48 1.74
CA THR A 199 8.54 3.88 0.51
C THR A 199 8.25 5.31 0.08
N SER A 200 7.24 5.93 0.65
CA SER A 200 6.85 7.30 0.35
C SER A 200 7.75 8.33 1.08
N SER A 201 7.66 9.60 0.68
CA SER A 201 8.31 10.68 1.42
C SER A 201 7.89 10.72 2.88
N VAL A 202 8.80 11.13 3.75
CA VAL A 202 8.49 11.31 5.18
C VAL A 202 7.43 12.40 5.33
N ARG A 203 6.42 12.13 6.14
CA ARG A 203 5.35 13.08 6.47
C ARG A 203 5.89 14.23 7.30
N ASP A 204 5.23 15.36 7.21
CA ASP A 204 5.49 16.48 8.08
C ASP A 204 5.18 16.12 9.55
N ASN A 205 6.05 16.53 10.48
CA ASN A 205 5.87 16.30 11.90
C ASN A 205 4.65 17.06 12.48
N GLU A 206 4.19 18.12 11.80
CA GLU A 206 2.93 18.80 12.13
C GLU A 206 1.71 17.93 11.77
N GLU A 207 1.84 17.08 10.75
CA GLU A 207 0.77 16.18 10.33
C GLU A 207 0.71 14.90 11.19
N LEU A 208 1.88 14.32 11.44
CA LEU A 208 2.04 13.15 12.30
C LEU A 208 3.27 13.32 13.18
N ALA A 209 3.03 13.47 14.47
CA ALA A 209 4.10 13.67 15.44
C ALA A 209 5.14 12.54 15.39
N SER A 210 6.40 12.88 15.60
CA SER A 210 7.56 11.97 15.57
C SER A 210 7.95 11.47 14.18
N CYS A 211 7.46 12.09 13.10
CA CYS A 211 7.96 11.86 11.76
C CYS A 211 9.08 12.84 11.45
N TYR A 212 10.29 12.33 11.42
CA TYR A 212 11.49 13.10 11.11
C TYR A 212 12.08 12.59 9.78
N GLY A 213 12.42 13.52 8.92
CA GLY A 213 13.04 13.24 7.63
C GLY A 213 14.55 12.99 7.74
N ASP A 214 15.24 13.20 6.63
CA ASP A 214 16.69 13.08 6.56
C ASP A 214 17.36 14.31 7.19
N ILE A 215 17.72 14.17 8.45
CA ILE A 215 18.59 15.12 9.15
C ILE A 215 19.90 14.38 9.43
N PRO A 216 21.02 14.77 8.84
CA PRO A 216 22.28 14.07 9.02
C PRO A 216 22.63 13.83 10.50
N GLY A 217 22.85 12.57 10.86
CA GLY A 217 23.18 12.17 12.23
C GLY A 217 21.98 12.10 13.21
N ASP A 218 20.75 12.34 12.77
CA ASP A 218 19.56 12.19 13.60
C ASP A 218 19.00 10.76 13.50
N ASN A 219 19.17 9.99 14.56
CA ASN A 219 18.68 8.62 14.65
C ASN A 219 17.16 8.51 14.83
N ARG A 220 16.43 9.61 14.96
CA ARG A 220 14.95 9.64 14.98
C ARG A 220 14.34 9.56 13.60
N THR A 221 15.16 9.58 12.55
CA THR A 221 14.67 9.54 11.17
C THR A 221 13.72 8.37 10.93
N ALA A 222 12.70 8.61 10.09
CA ALA A 222 11.80 7.57 9.60
C ALA A 222 12.39 6.76 8.43
N LEU A 223 13.60 7.12 7.99
CA LEU A 223 14.37 6.37 7.00
C LEU A 223 15.15 5.23 7.68
N PHE A 224 15.65 4.30 6.90
CA PHE A 224 16.56 3.21 7.32
C PHE A 224 15.96 2.23 8.34
N ARG A 225 14.64 2.13 8.44
CA ARG A 225 13.96 1.29 9.42
C ARG A 225 12.79 0.51 8.83
N ILE A 226 12.38 -0.51 9.55
CA ILE A 226 11.10 -1.21 9.36
C ILE A 226 10.21 -0.88 10.54
N ASP A 227 8.96 -0.49 10.32
CA ASP A 227 7.96 -0.36 11.37
C ASP A 227 7.32 -1.74 11.63
N ILE A 228 7.45 -2.23 12.86
CA ILE A 228 6.85 -3.49 13.33
C ILE A 228 5.49 -3.15 13.92
N ILE A 229 4.44 -3.68 13.30
CA ILE A 229 3.06 -3.38 13.66
C ILE A 229 2.44 -4.62 14.32
N GLU A 230 1.86 -4.41 15.50
CA GLU A 230 1.09 -5.42 16.21
C GLU A 230 -0.41 -5.16 16.02
N ILE A 231 -1.15 -6.20 15.61
CA ILE A 231 -2.60 -6.17 15.39
C ILE A 231 -3.25 -7.18 16.33
N PRO A 232 -3.91 -6.76 17.43
CA PRO A 232 -4.71 -7.63 18.26
C PRO A 232 -5.98 -8.08 17.52
N VAL A 233 -6.15 -9.38 17.29
CA VAL A 233 -7.29 -9.93 16.53
C VAL A 233 -8.63 -9.60 17.20
N ASN A 234 -8.67 -9.64 18.54
CA ASN A 234 -9.89 -9.39 19.30
C ASN A 234 -10.29 -7.90 19.37
N ASP A 235 -9.33 -6.99 19.13
CA ASP A 235 -9.58 -5.55 19.15
C ASP A 235 -8.59 -4.83 18.19
N PRO A 236 -8.81 -4.92 16.88
CA PRO A 236 -7.92 -4.29 15.90
C PRO A 236 -7.81 -2.77 16.00
N SER A 237 -8.72 -2.12 16.73
CA SER A 237 -8.64 -0.68 16.99
C SER A 237 -7.42 -0.29 17.85
N LYS A 238 -6.83 -1.26 18.54
CA LYS A 238 -5.60 -1.11 19.35
C LYS A 238 -4.32 -1.42 18.59
N SER A 239 -4.39 -1.61 17.30
CA SER A 239 -3.21 -1.83 16.47
C SER A 239 -2.26 -0.65 16.53
N LYS A 240 -0.96 -0.93 16.59
CA LYS A 240 0.07 0.09 16.77
C LYS A 240 1.43 -0.37 16.26
N ILE A 241 2.31 0.57 15.98
CA ILE A 241 3.73 0.31 15.85
C ILE A 241 4.27 0.01 17.26
N VAL A 242 4.95 -1.11 17.42
CA VAL A 242 5.56 -1.55 18.69
C VAL A 242 7.06 -1.36 18.72
N SER A 243 7.70 -1.37 17.56
CA SER A 243 9.13 -1.16 17.38
C SER A 243 9.42 -0.64 15.97
N SER A 244 10.55 0.02 15.79
CA SER A 244 11.00 0.52 14.49
C SER A 244 12.53 0.37 14.38
N PRO A 245 13.06 -0.88 14.30
CA PRO A 245 14.49 -1.10 14.23
C PRO A 245 15.10 -0.56 12.95
N THR A 246 16.31 0.03 13.06
CA THR A 246 17.06 0.64 11.95
C THR A 246 17.88 -0.43 11.19
N VAL A 247 17.19 -1.40 10.61
CA VAL A 247 17.78 -2.57 9.98
C VAL A 247 18.64 -2.27 8.74
N PHE A 248 18.56 -1.04 8.21
CA PHE A 248 19.38 -0.59 7.05
C PHE A 248 20.57 0.26 7.47
N ALA A 249 20.80 0.44 8.78
CA ALA A 249 22.02 1.08 9.27
C ALA A 249 23.23 0.14 9.15
N ASP A 250 24.41 0.72 9.15
CA ASP A 250 25.66 -0.04 9.25
C ASP A 250 25.79 -0.68 10.64
N GLU A 251 26.00 -1.99 10.71
CA GLU A 251 26.00 -2.73 11.96
C GLU A 251 27.22 -2.45 12.84
N GLU A 252 28.39 -2.18 12.22
CA GLU A 252 29.62 -1.96 12.96
C GLU A 252 29.66 -0.57 13.58
N THR A 253 29.21 0.42 12.84
CA THR A 253 29.32 1.84 13.22
C THR A 253 28.01 2.44 13.71
N GLY A 254 26.86 1.81 13.43
CA GLY A 254 25.53 2.36 13.63
C GLY A 254 25.22 3.54 12.69
N ALA A 255 26.06 3.77 11.68
CA ALA A 255 25.85 4.86 10.74
C ALA A 255 24.63 4.57 9.86
N LEU A 256 23.69 5.51 9.83
CA LEU A 256 22.58 5.49 8.88
C LEU A 256 23.14 5.60 7.46
N ALA A 257 22.43 5.04 6.47
CA ALA A 257 22.89 4.98 5.07
C ALA A 257 24.24 4.23 4.87
N GLY A 258 24.54 3.27 5.73
CA GLY A 258 25.80 2.49 5.67
C GLY A 258 25.84 1.41 4.58
N LEU A 259 24.67 0.94 4.09
CA LEU A 259 24.58 -0.15 3.11
C LEU A 259 24.92 0.35 1.71
N TRP A 260 23.96 0.67 0.88
CA TRP A 260 24.20 1.19 -0.47
C TRP A 260 23.94 2.69 -0.52
N ARG A 261 24.89 3.44 -1.04
CA ARG A 261 24.84 4.92 -1.08
C ARG A 261 24.16 5.50 -2.32
N GLY A 262 23.65 4.64 -3.18
CA GLY A 262 23.13 5.01 -4.49
C GLY A 262 24.19 4.98 -5.58
N GLY A 263 23.76 4.91 -6.83
CA GLY A 263 24.59 4.86 -8.02
C GLY A 263 24.46 3.55 -8.79
N ASP A 264 25.45 3.28 -9.63
CA ASP A 264 25.51 2.10 -10.47
C ASP A 264 26.23 0.96 -9.74
N HIS A 265 25.73 -0.26 -9.90
CA HIS A 265 26.35 -1.47 -9.32
C HIS A 265 27.49 -2.05 -10.17
N GLY A 266 27.85 -1.39 -11.27
CA GLY A 266 28.88 -1.76 -12.23
C GLY A 266 28.51 -1.40 -13.66
N GLU A 267 29.41 -1.74 -14.61
CA GLU A 267 29.17 -1.48 -16.02
C GLU A 267 27.88 -2.19 -16.50
N ASP A 268 27.08 -1.49 -17.29
CA ASP A 268 25.78 -1.98 -17.83
C ASP A 268 24.69 -2.31 -16.79
N THR A 269 24.83 -1.86 -15.54
CA THR A 269 23.83 -2.05 -14.50
C THR A 269 22.90 -0.82 -14.36
N GLN A 270 21.79 -1.02 -13.65
CA GLN A 270 20.89 0.09 -13.33
C GLN A 270 21.43 0.96 -12.20
N THR A 271 21.20 2.26 -12.31
CA THR A 271 21.37 3.18 -11.17
C THR A 271 20.24 2.95 -10.17
N THR A 272 20.60 2.67 -8.93
CA THR A 272 19.63 2.51 -7.84
C THR A 272 19.81 3.62 -6.81
N ARG A 273 18.75 3.87 -6.03
CA ARG A 273 18.78 4.83 -4.92
C ARG A 273 19.53 4.24 -3.71
N VAL A 274 19.79 5.09 -2.73
CA VAL A 274 20.29 4.65 -1.42
C VAL A 274 19.36 3.61 -0.81
N THR A 275 19.92 2.62 -0.12
CA THR A 275 19.15 1.62 0.60
C THR A 275 18.66 2.21 1.93
N GLU A 276 17.43 2.69 1.94
CA GLU A 276 16.76 3.25 3.11
C GLU A 276 15.38 2.63 3.38
N GLU A 277 14.98 1.71 2.51
CA GLU A 277 13.69 1.06 2.49
C GLU A 277 13.74 -0.26 1.71
N CYS A 278 12.76 -1.13 1.92
CA CYS A 278 12.44 -2.24 1.01
C CYS A 278 11.17 -1.92 0.23
N HIS A 279 11.17 -2.22 -1.05
CA HIS A 279 9.95 -2.21 -1.87
C HIS A 279 9.00 -3.31 -1.39
N ASP A 280 9.53 -4.54 -1.28
CA ASP A 280 8.83 -5.72 -0.78
C ASP A 280 9.70 -6.50 0.20
N ILE A 281 9.04 -7.16 1.15
CA ILE A 281 9.63 -8.15 2.05
C ILE A 281 8.80 -9.43 1.96
N THR A 282 9.41 -10.50 1.50
CA THR A 282 8.79 -11.83 1.43
C THR A 282 9.17 -12.65 2.65
N VAL A 283 8.18 -13.23 3.32
CA VAL A 283 8.37 -14.00 4.55
C VAL A 283 8.33 -15.49 4.26
N PHE A 284 9.28 -16.23 4.82
CA PHE A 284 9.40 -17.68 4.77
C PHE A 284 9.25 -18.26 6.19
N PRO A 285 8.00 -18.43 6.69
CA PRO A 285 7.77 -18.77 8.11
C PRO A 285 8.41 -20.08 8.52
N SER A 286 8.44 -21.09 7.65
CA SER A 286 9.03 -22.38 7.94
C SER A 286 10.54 -22.36 8.14
N ALA A 287 11.20 -21.30 7.64
CA ALA A 287 12.65 -21.10 7.77
C ALA A 287 13.00 -20.05 8.82
N ASN A 288 12.02 -19.36 9.39
CA ASN A 288 12.20 -18.14 10.20
C ASN A 288 13.01 -17.06 9.49
N LEU A 289 12.81 -16.92 8.18
CA LEU A 289 13.52 -15.97 7.35
C LEU A 289 12.56 -15.02 6.64
N ALA A 290 13.05 -13.82 6.37
CA ALA A 290 12.44 -12.91 5.42
C ALA A 290 13.50 -12.37 4.46
N ALA A 291 13.11 -12.10 3.22
CA ALA A 291 13.99 -11.53 2.21
C ALA A 291 13.37 -10.26 1.64
N GLY A 292 14.13 -9.18 1.62
CA GLY A 292 13.69 -7.88 1.16
C GLY A 292 14.35 -7.44 -0.15
N ALA A 293 13.56 -6.89 -1.07
CA ALA A 293 14.04 -6.14 -2.23
C ALA A 293 14.17 -4.67 -1.81
N CYS A 294 15.36 -4.25 -1.40
CA CYS A 294 15.60 -3.02 -0.68
C CYS A 294 16.46 -2.04 -1.48
N SER A 295 15.87 -1.29 -2.39
CA SER A 295 16.54 -0.30 -3.25
C SER A 295 17.82 -0.83 -3.92
N GLY A 296 18.99 -0.58 -3.33
CA GLY A 296 20.29 -1.01 -3.83
C GLY A 296 20.76 -2.39 -3.35
N ASN A 297 20.03 -3.04 -2.45
CA ASN A 297 20.42 -4.32 -1.85
C ASN A 297 19.25 -5.34 -1.88
N GLY A 298 19.59 -6.61 -2.03
CA GLY A 298 18.77 -7.69 -1.52
C GLY A 298 19.18 -7.96 -0.08
N ILE A 299 18.24 -8.06 0.84
CA ILE A 299 18.53 -8.21 2.27
C ILE A 299 17.84 -9.45 2.81
N LEU A 300 18.58 -10.23 3.62
CA LEU A 300 18.07 -11.40 4.32
C LEU A 300 17.97 -11.11 5.81
N PHE A 301 16.82 -11.44 6.41
CA PHE A 301 16.55 -11.27 7.83
C PHE A 301 16.28 -12.62 8.52
N ASP A 302 16.84 -12.80 9.70
CA ASP A 302 16.35 -13.77 10.69
C ASP A 302 15.15 -13.13 11.41
N ILE A 303 14.01 -13.80 11.37
CA ILE A 303 12.76 -13.40 12.01
C ILE A 303 12.31 -14.41 13.07
N THR A 304 13.25 -15.14 13.66
CA THR A 304 12.97 -16.07 14.77
C THR A 304 12.23 -15.36 15.89
N ASP A 305 12.64 -14.13 16.22
CA ASP A 305 11.83 -13.19 17.00
C ASP A 305 11.22 -12.15 16.04
N PRO A 306 9.91 -12.22 15.76
CA PRO A 306 9.28 -11.27 14.85
C PRO A 306 9.26 -9.83 15.36
N TYR A 307 9.55 -9.59 16.64
CA TYR A 307 9.67 -8.24 17.21
C TYR A 307 11.07 -7.66 17.10
N ASP A 308 12.06 -8.47 16.75
CA ASP A 308 13.49 -8.09 16.67
C ASP A 308 14.16 -8.75 15.46
N PRO A 309 13.81 -8.36 14.22
CA PRO A 309 14.43 -8.90 13.01
C PRO A 309 15.92 -8.57 12.98
N GLN A 310 16.75 -9.59 12.75
CA GLN A 310 18.20 -9.46 12.61
C GLN A 310 18.60 -9.56 11.14
N ARG A 311 19.33 -8.57 10.64
CA ARG A 311 19.88 -8.67 9.29
C ARG A 311 20.98 -9.70 9.26
N LEU A 312 20.91 -10.65 8.32
CA LEU A 312 21.91 -11.69 8.09
C LEU A 312 22.87 -11.34 6.96
N ASP A 313 22.36 -10.66 5.92
CA ASP A 313 23.12 -10.26 4.72
C ASP A 313 22.37 -9.13 3.98
#